data_f4316b1d9cc7ba34c4ca4331c43b8dac
#
_entry.id   f4316b1d9cc7ba34c4ca4331c43b8dac
#
_cell.length_a   1.000
_cell.length_b   1.000
_cell.length_c   1.000
_cell.angle_alpha   90.00
_cell.angle_beta   90.00
_cell.angle_gamma   90.00
#
_symmetry.space_group_name_H-M   'P 1'
#
loop_
_entity.id
_entity.type
_entity.pdbx_description
1 polymer ?
#
loop_
_entity_poly.entity_id
_entity_poly.type
_entity_poly.pdbx_seq_one_letter_code
_entity_poly.pdbx_strand_id
1 'polypeptide(L)'
;MNKSIANIICIISLLFFNNAYSKENIMILKLKTGDVKIELFEDVAPKHVERIKKLANDGSYDNVVFHRVIDGFMAQTGDVKFGNSSSKDFDLRRAGMGGSDLPDLSSEFNDLPHEKGTLSMARSTDPNSANSQFFICFQTAPFLDRNYTVFGKVIQGMEHVDKIKKGDSNNNGAVTDPDKIISFKSL
;
A
#
# COMPACT_ATOMS: atom_id res chain seq x y z
N MET A 1 -23.91 -49.52 -49.51
CA MET A 1 -24.43 -48.28 -48.87
C MET A 1 -23.73 -48.10 -47.53
N ASN A 2 -22.64 -47.37 -47.54
CA ASN A 2 -21.83 -47.13 -46.30
C ASN A 2 -22.14 -45.73 -45.82
N LYS A 3 -22.70 -45.63 -44.62
CA LYS A 3 -22.88 -44.37 -43.93
C LYS A 3 -21.68 -44.11 -43.02
N SER A 4 -20.82 -43.18 -43.39
CA SER A 4 -19.75 -42.66 -42.53
C SER A 4 -20.37 -41.77 -41.47
N ILE A 5 -20.16 -42.15 -40.20
CA ILE A 5 -20.47 -41.32 -39.04
C ILE A 5 -19.24 -40.46 -38.75
N ALA A 6 -19.29 -39.18 -38.99
CA ALA A 6 -18.25 -38.24 -38.63
C ALA A 6 -18.39 -37.89 -37.13
N ASN A 7 -17.45 -38.36 -36.32
CA ASN A 7 -17.33 -37.95 -34.92
C ASN A 7 -16.72 -36.54 -34.87
N ILE A 8 -17.53 -35.54 -34.53
CA ILE A 8 -17.04 -34.19 -34.17
C ILE A 8 -16.61 -34.21 -32.72
N ILE A 9 -15.30 -34.29 -32.50
CA ILE A 9 -14.71 -34.09 -31.17
C ILE A 9 -14.65 -32.59 -30.92
N CYS A 10 -15.57 -32.09 -30.08
CA CYS A 10 -15.56 -30.72 -29.58
C CYS A 10 -14.49 -30.59 -28.50
N ILE A 11 -13.31 -30.09 -28.85
CA ILE A 11 -12.24 -29.77 -27.87
C ILE A 11 -12.64 -28.46 -27.19
N ILE A 12 -13.23 -28.56 -26.00
CA ILE A 12 -13.42 -27.41 -25.12
C ILE A 12 -12.06 -27.10 -24.49
N SER A 13 -11.34 -26.14 -25.07
CA SER A 13 -10.15 -25.55 -24.43
C SER A 13 -10.60 -24.68 -23.25
N LEU A 14 -10.50 -25.23 -22.05
CA LEU A 14 -10.59 -24.44 -20.80
C LEU A 14 -9.38 -23.51 -20.77
N LEU A 15 -9.62 -22.27 -21.14
CA LEU A 15 -8.67 -21.18 -20.88
C LEU A 15 -8.67 -20.92 -19.36
N PHE A 16 -7.76 -21.55 -18.66
CA PHE A 16 -7.39 -21.12 -17.32
C PHE A 16 -6.68 -19.76 -17.45
N PHE A 17 -7.39 -18.66 -17.17
CA PHE A 17 -6.74 -17.39 -16.90
C PHE A 17 -5.97 -17.55 -15.59
N ASN A 18 -4.73 -17.98 -15.68
CA ASN A 18 -3.77 -17.77 -14.62
C ASN A 18 -3.54 -16.26 -14.56
N ASN A 19 -4.14 -15.55 -13.59
CA ASN A 19 -3.67 -14.26 -13.16
C ASN A 19 -2.27 -14.47 -12.55
N ALA A 20 -1.26 -14.60 -13.39
CA ALA A 20 0.12 -14.54 -12.98
C ALA A 20 0.39 -13.06 -12.66
N TYR A 21 0.28 -12.70 -11.36
CA TYR A 21 0.80 -11.44 -10.88
C TYR A 21 2.23 -11.30 -11.39
N SER A 22 2.55 -10.20 -12.07
CA SER A 22 3.93 -9.93 -12.43
C SER A 22 4.73 -9.87 -11.13
N LYS A 23 5.72 -10.74 -10.98
CA LYS A 23 6.59 -10.79 -9.79
C LYS A 23 7.23 -9.42 -9.51
N GLU A 24 7.39 -8.62 -10.54
CA GLU A 24 7.95 -7.27 -10.51
C GLU A 24 7.12 -6.26 -9.72
N ASN A 25 5.79 -6.49 -9.60
CA ASN A 25 4.86 -5.61 -8.90
C ASN A 25 4.45 -6.13 -7.51
N ILE A 26 5.14 -7.15 -7.01
CA ILE A 26 4.89 -7.69 -5.67
C ILE A 26 5.92 -7.17 -4.69
N MET A 27 5.43 -6.65 -3.56
CA MET A 27 6.26 -6.16 -2.47
C MET A 27 6.00 -6.95 -1.19
N ILE A 28 7.03 -7.07 -0.35
CA ILE A 28 6.92 -7.64 1.00
C ILE A 28 7.16 -6.53 2.03
N LEU A 29 6.12 -6.22 2.78
CA LEU A 29 6.17 -5.33 3.95
C LEU A 29 6.31 -6.21 5.20
N LYS A 30 7.45 -6.15 5.86
CA LYS A 30 7.73 -6.92 7.07
C LYS A 30 7.39 -6.12 8.31
N LEU A 31 6.46 -6.65 9.10
CA LEU A 31 6.04 -6.13 10.40
C LEU A 31 6.51 -7.06 11.53
N LYS A 32 6.46 -6.60 12.79
CA LYS A 32 6.81 -7.45 13.96
C LYS A 32 5.92 -8.70 14.09
N THR A 33 4.71 -8.64 13.51
CA THR A 33 3.71 -9.71 13.59
C THR A 33 3.78 -10.71 12.43
N GLY A 34 4.48 -10.36 11.35
CA GLY A 34 4.64 -11.20 10.16
C GLY A 34 4.75 -10.39 8.87
N ASP A 35 4.83 -11.10 7.77
CA ASP A 35 5.01 -10.53 6.44
C ASP A 35 3.65 -10.23 5.78
N VAL A 36 3.57 -9.08 5.14
CA VAL A 36 2.41 -8.61 4.37
C VAL A 36 2.80 -8.55 2.91
N LYS A 37 2.10 -9.31 2.07
CA LYS A 37 2.32 -9.30 0.62
C LYS A 37 1.40 -8.30 -0.03
N ILE A 38 1.98 -7.40 -0.82
CA ILE A 38 1.30 -6.27 -1.45
C ILE A 38 1.49 -6.36 -2.95
N GLU A 39 0.42 -6.20 -3.71
CA GLU A 39 0.45 -5.98 -5.14
C GLU A 39 0.37 -4.48 -5.43
N LEU A 40 1.24 -3.99 -6.30
CA LEU A 40 1.25 -2.60 -6.76
C LEU A 40 0.56 -2.48 -8.12
N PHE A 41 -0.16 -1.38 -8.33
CA PHE A 41 -0.98 -1.13 -9.50
C PHE A 41 -0.31 -0.10 -10.44
N GLU A 42 0.76 -0.53 -11.12
CA GLU A 42 1.57 0.31 -11.99
C GLU A 42 0.77 0.89 -13.16
N ASP A 43 -0.24 0.17 -13.66
CA ASP A 43 -1.07 0.60 -14.80
C ASP A 43 -1.94 1.83 -14.48
N VAL A 44 -2.31 2.05 -13.20
CA VAL A 44 -3.21 3.14 -12.79
C VAL A 44 -2.51 4.24 -12.00
N ALA A 45 -1.34 3.97 -11.41
CA ALA A 45 -0.58 4.93 -10.62
C ALA A 45 0.94 4.78 -10.83
N PRO A 46 1.44 4.87 -12.07
CA PRO A 46 2.84 4.54 -12.40
C PRO A 46 3.87 5.35 -11.62
N LYS A 47 3.68 6.65 -11.45
CA LYS A 47 4.63 7.53 -10.74
C LYS A 47 4.65 7.26 -9.23
N HIS A 48 3.48 6.95 -8.65
CA HIS A 48 3.38 6.61 -7.24
C HIS A 48 3.98 5.23 -6.97
N VAL A 49 3.73 4.25 -7.84
CA VAL A 49 4.34 2.91 -7.75
C VAL A 49 5.86 3.00 -7.87
N GLU A 50 6.38 3.75 -8.84
CA GLU A 50 7.82 3.98 -9.01
C GLU A 50 8.44 4.59 -7.73
N ARG A 51 7.79 5.62 -7.15
CA ARG A 51 8.23 6.27 -5.91
C ARG A 51 8.27 5.29 -4.74
N ILE A 52 7.21 4.51 -4.53
CA ILE A 52 7.13 3.53 -3.46
C ILE A 52 8.19 2.44 -3.64
N LYS A 53 8.34 1.87 -4.85
CA LYS A 53 9.38 0.87 -5.16
C LYS A 53 10.78 1.42 -4.89
N LYS A 54 11.07 2.65 -5.34
CA LYS A 54 12.38 3.27 -5.13
C LYS A 54 12.68 3.40 -3.64
N LEU A 55 11.83 4.07 -2.86
CA LEU A 55 12.05 4.30 -1.43
C LEU A 55 12.07 2.99 -0.61
N ALA A 56 11.29 1.99 -1.03
CA ALA A 56 11.28 0.68 -0.40
C ALA A 56 12.60 -0.07 -0.66
N ASN A 57 13.04 -0.14 -1.92
CA ASN A 57 14.22 -0.91 -2.30
C ASN A 57 15.53 -0.28 -1.81
N ASP A 58 15.60 1.04 -1.66
CA ASP A 58 16.76 1.70 -1.06
C ASP A 58 16.76 1.70 0.48
N GLY A 59 15.70 1.15 1.12
CA GLY A 59 15.60 1.01 2.56
C GLY A 59 15.09 2.25 3.29
N SER A 60 14.61 3.27 2.59
CA SER A 60 14.10 4.52 3.21
C SER A 60 12.94 4.28 4.17
N TYR A 61 12.14 3.22 3.95
CA TYR A 61 11.03 2.85 4.83
C TYR A 61 11.44 1.97 6.01
N ASP A 62 12.66 1.46 6.07
CA ASP A 62 13.10 0.61 7.18
C ASP A 62 13.10 1.44 8.49
N ASN A 63 12.49 0.92 9.54
CA ASN A 63 12.28 1.56 10.84
C ASN A 63 11.33 2.77 10.86
N VAL A 64 10.59 3.05 9.78
CA VAL A 64 9.57 4.10 9.74
C VAL A 64 8.33 3.64 10.51
N VAL A 65 7.84 4.49 11.41
CA VAL A 65 6.72 4.19 12.31
C VAL A 65 5.36 4.39 11.66
N PHE A 66 4.35 3.67 12.15
CA PHE A 66 2.95 3.95 11.90
C PHE A 66 2.48 5.03 12.87
N HIS A 67 2.68 6.29 12.49
CA HIS A 67 2.48 7.46 13.37
C HIS A 67 1.01 7.82 13.60
N ARG A 68 0.12 7.42 12.68
CA ARG A 68 -1.32 7.70 12.74
C ARG A 68 -2.10 6.44 12.39
N VAL A 69 -2.84 5.90 13.36
CA VAL A 69 -3.63 4.67 13.17
C VAL A 69 -5.01 4.85 13.80
N ILE A 70 -6.03 4.90 12.94
CA ILE A 70 -7.43 5.06 13.37
C ILE A 70 -8.13 3.71 13.24
N ASP A 71 -8.59 3.17 14.36
CA ASP A 71 -9.32 1.91 14.36
C ASP A 71 -10.56 1.97 13.47
N GLY A 72 -10.79 0.89 12.71
CA GLY A 72 -11.90 0.85 11.75
C GLY A 72 -11.73 1.74 10.52
N PHE A 73 -10.58 2.45 10.37
CA PHE A 73 -10.33 3.29 9.21
C PHE A 73 -9.03 2.92 8.48
N MET A 74 -7.86 3.33 8.98
CA MET A 74 -6.59 3.09 8.30
C MET A 74 -5.38 3.15 9.22
N ALA A 75 -4.24 2.59 8.75
CA ALA A 75 -2.91 2.76 9.32
C ALA A 75 -2.03 3.59 8.38
N GLN A 76 -1.57 4.77 8.81
CA GLN A 76 -0.73 5.68 8.04
C GLN A 76 0.72 5.62 8.52
N THR A 77 1.64 5.60 7.56
CA THR A 77 3.10 5.50 7.73
C THR A 77 3.83 6.24 6.60
N GLY A 78 5.14 6.04 6.49
CA GLY A 78 5.92 6.48 5.33
C GLY A 78 6.51 7.87 5.46
N ASP A 79 6.46 8.51 6.63
CA ASP A 79 7.26 9.72 6.89
C ASP A 79 8.72 9.32 7.10
N VAL A 80 9.49 9.31 6.03
CA VAL A 80 10.90 8.89 6.04
C VAL A 80 11.82 9.90 6.72
N LYS A 81 11.36 11.14 6.94
CA LYS A 81 12.14 12.21 7.57
C LYS A 81 12.01 12.21 9.08
N PHE A 82 10.78 12.39 9.58
CA PHE A 82 10.53 12.52 11.02
C PHE A 82 10.00 11.23 11.65
N GLY A 83 9.53 10.28 10.85
CA GLY A 83 8.98 9.02 11.31
C GLY A 83 9.97 7.85 11.33
N ASN A 84 11.22 8.02 10.89
CA ASN A 84 12.22 6.95 10.93
C ASN A 84 12.86 6.86 12.31
N SER A 85 12.50 5.84 13.10
CA SER A 85 12.93 5.65 14.49
C SER A 85 14.44 5.39 14.66
N SER A 86 15.18 5.17 13.57
CA SER A 86 16.64 4.99 13.58
C SER A 86 17.38 6.26 13.13
N SER A 87 16.65 7.28 12.68
CA SER A 87 17.24 8.56 12.23
C SER A 87 17.49 9.48 13.42
N LYS A 88 18.55 10.31 13.32
CA LYS A 88 18.81 11.43 14.26
C LYS A 88 17.70 12.49 14.21
N ASP A 89 16.96 12.57 13.11
CA ASP A 89 15.87 13.53 12.89
C ASP A 89 14.51 13.00 13.36
N PHE A 90 14.48 11.78 13.96
CA PHE A 90 13.25 11.19 14.48
C PHE A 90 12.59 12.09 15.53
N ASP A 91 11.37 12.51 15.25
CA ASP A 91 10.53 13.24 16.21
C ASP A 91 9.07 12.83 16.04
N LEU A 92 8.58 12.03 16.98
CA LEU A 92 7.21 11.50 16.93
C LEU A 92 6.13 12.60 16.90
N ARG A 93 6.43 13.80 17.46
CA ARG A 93 5.50 14.95 17.43
C ARG A 93 5.40 15.58 16.03
N ARG A 94 6.41 15.33 15.20
CA ARG A 94 6.49 15.83 13.81
C ARG A 94 6.21 14.72 12.80
N ALA A 95 6.17 13.47 13.23
CA ALA A 95 5.88 12.35 12.34
C ALA A 95 4.51 12.54 11.68
N GLY A 96 4.49 12.44 10.35
CA GLY A 96 3.35 12.80 9.51
C GLY A 96 3.46 14.16 8.82
N MET A 97 4.45 14.99 9.20
CA MET A 97 4.68 16.31 8.59
C MET A 97 5.83 16.30 7.56
N GLY A 98 6.59 15.21 7.48
CA GLY A 98 7.73 15.08 6.60
C GLY A 98 7.48 14.19 5.38
N GLY A 99 8.51 14.06 4.56
CA GLY A 99 8.53 13.23 3.35
C GLY A 99 9.96 12.91 2.96
N SER A 100 10.16 12.39 1.75
CA SER A 100 11.49 12.25 1.15
C SER A 100 11.98 13.58 0.57
N ASP A 101 13.27 13.66 0.26
CA ASP A 101 13.85 14.83 -0.42
C ASP A 101 13.54 14.88 -1.93
N LEU A 102 12.76 13.91 -2.44
CA LEU A 102 12.30 13.89 -3.82
C LEU A 102 11.13 14.87 -4.01
N PRO A 103 10.89 15.39 -5.24
CA PRO A 103 9.77 16.26 -5.52
C PRO A 103 8.42 15.60 -5.21
N ASP A 104 7.42 16.39 -4.86
CA ASP A 104 6.05 15.93 -4.72
C ASP A 104 5.51 15.35 -6.04
N LEU A 105 4.55 14.45 -5.94
CA LEU A 105 3.93 13.78 -7.06
C LEU A 105 2.59 14.43 -7.41
N SER A 106 2.38 14.67 -8.69
CA SER A 106 1.05 14.99 -9.21
C SER A 106 0.11 13.81 -8.97
N SER A 107 -1.15 14.09 -8.64
CA SER A 107 -2.16 13.08 -8.38
C SER A 107 -2.35 12.14 -9.57
N GLU A 108 -2.54 10.86 -9.27
CA GLU A 108 -2.94 9.80 -10.21
C GLU A 108 -4.26 9.18 -9.72
N PHE A 109 -5.29 10.04 -9.50
CA PHE A 109 -6.60 9.58 -9.05
C PHE A 109 -7.20 8.63 -10.06
N ASN A 110 -7.78 7.54 -9.55
CA ASN A 110 -8.35 6.47 -10.35
C ASN A 110 -9.67 5.96 -9.75
N ASP A 111 -10.33 5.05 -10.44
CA ASP A 111 -11.65 4.53 -10.05
C ASP A 111 -11.60 3.33 -9.10
N LEU A 112 -10.41 2.91 -8.66
CA LEU A 112 -10.27 1.80 -7.72
C LEU A 112 -10.82 2.21 -6.34
N PRO A 113 -11.67 1.39 -5.71
CA PRO A 113 -12.28 1.71 -4.43
C PRO A 113 -11.29 1.56 -3.27
N HIS A 114 -11.48 2.38 -2.23
CA HIS A 114 -10.80 2.22 -0.95
C HIS A 114 -11.51 1.14 -0.12
N GLU A 115 -11.17 -0.11 -0.36
CA GLU A 115 -11.64 -1.27 0.40
C GLU A 115 -10.63 -1.69 1.47
N LYS A 116 -10.99 -2.67 2.30
CA LYS A 116 -10.03 -3.30 3.23
C LYS A 116 -8.80 -3.81 2.47
N GLY A 117 -7.61 -3.42 2.95
CA GLY A 117 -6.32 -3.77 2.37
C GLY A 117 -5.86 -2.88 1.22
N THR A 118 -6.65 -1.89 0.77
CA THR A 118 -6.21 -0.90 -0.24
C THR A 118 -5.08 -0.04 0.32
N LEU A 119 -4.01 0.13 -0.48
CA LEU A 119 -2.95 1.09 -0.24
C LEU A 119 -3.19 2.36 -1.05
N SER A 120 -3.14 3.51 -0.39
CA SER A 120 -3.36 4.81 -1.01
C SER A 120 -2.38 5.86 -0.47
N MET A 121 -2.03 6.84 -1.30
CA MET A 121 -1.07 7.89 -0.92
C MET A 121 -1.69 8.90 0.03
N ALA A 122 -0.98 9.19 1.11
CA ALA A 122 -1.29 10.35 1.94
C ALA A 122 -0.79 11.63 1.26
N ARG A 123 -1.50 12.73 1.50
CA ARG A 123 -1.19 14.06 0.95
C ARG A 123 -1.67 15.18 1.87
N SER A 124 -1.21 16.40 1.62
CA SER A 124 -1.75 17.60 2.25
C SER A 124 -3.07 18.05 1.59
N THR A 125 -3.48 19.28 1.78
CA THR A 125 -4.67 19.84 1.12
C THR A 125 -4.51 19.90 -0.40
N ASP A 126 -3.29 20.18 -0.90
CA ASP A 126 -3.00 20.14 -2.33
C ASP A 126 -3.05 18.71 -2.84
N PRO A 127 -3.86 18.38 -3.85
CA PRO A 127 -3.92 17.06 -4.47
C PRO A 127 -2.59 16.61 -5.09
N ASN A 128 -1.68 17.53 -5.41
CA ASN A 128 -0.37 17.25 -5.99
C ASN A 128 0.77 17.29 -4.96
N SER A 129 0.49 16.99 -3.70
CA SER A 129 1.46 17.00 -2.59
C SER A 129 1.79 15.62 -2.02
N ALA A 130 1.44 14.55 -2.71
CA ALA A 130 1.87 13.21 -2.32
C ALA A 130 3.40 13.08 -2.45
N ASN A 131 4.05 12.41 -1.50
CA ASN A 131 5.51 12.28 -1.51
C ASN A 131 5.98 10.85 -1.16
N SER A 132 6.03 10.50 0.13
CA SER A 132 6.47 9.17 0.61
C SER A 132 5.45 8.51 1.52
N GLN A 133 4.53 9.29 2.13
CA GLN A 133 3.57 8.76 3.08
C GLN A 133 2.41 8.04 2.40
N PHE A 134 1.98 6.94 2.98
CA PHE A 134 0.85 6.15 2.52
C PHE A 134 0.06 5.56 3.68
N PHE A 135 -1.13 5.06 3.39
CA PHE A 135 -1.95 4.36 4.37
C PHE A 135 -2.52 3.06 3.81
N ILE A 136 -2.85 2.15 4.72
CA ILE A 136 -3.51 0.88 4.43
C ILE A 136 -4.89 0.91 5.08
N CYS A 137 -5.95 0.71 4.31
CA CYS A 137 -7.32 0.72 4.80
C CYS A 137 -7.64 -0.53 5.63
N PHE A 138 -8.25 -0.35 6.81
CA PHE A 138 -8.79 -1.44 7.62
C PHE A 138 -10.20 -1.85 7.18
N GLN A 139 -10.96 -0.91 6.61
CA GLN A 139 -12.31 -1.09 6.13
C GLN A 139 -12.56 -0.25 4.88
N THR A 140 -13.73 -0.45 4.25
CA THR A 140 -14.16 0.34 3.10
C THR A 140 -14.38 1.80 3.49
N ALA A 141 -13.79 2.72 2.71
CA ALA A 141 -13.78 4.16 2.94
C ALA A 141 -14.14 4.93 1.64
N PRO A 142 -15.40 4.87 1.17
CA PRO A 142 -15.79 5.39 -0.15
C PRO A 142 -15.68 6.92 -0.26
N PHE A 143 -15.61 7.64 0.85
CA PHE A 143 -15.38 9.09 0.86
C PHE A 143 -13.97 9.49 0.40
N LEU A 144 -13.05 8.52 0.27
CA LEU A 144 -11.70 8.73 -0.27
C LEU A 144 -11.63 8.49 -1.79
N ASP A 145 -12.61 7.81 -2.37
CA ASP A 145 -12.60 7.40 -3.77
C ASP A 145 -12.47 8.62 -4.69
N ARG A 146 -11.61 8.51 -5.71
CA ARG A 146 -11.27 9.58 -6.67
C ARG A 146 -10.65 10.85 -6.07
N ASN A 147 -10.38 10.87 -4.75
CA ASN A 147 -9.75 11.98 -4.04
C ASN A 147 -8.34 11.65 -3.52
N TYR A 148 -7.98 10.36 -3.52
CA TYR A 148 -6.66 9.86 -3.15
C TYR A 148 -6.19 8.86 -4.19
N THR A 149 -4.87 8.80 -4.41
CA THR A 149 -4.28 7.88 -5.40
C THR A 149 -4.15 6.49 -4.80
N VAL A 150 -5.00 5.56 -5.24
CA VAL A 150 -4.83 4.13 -4.96
C VAL A 150 -3.69 3.60 -5.81
N PHE A 151 -2.71 2.93 -5.19
CA PHE A 151 -1.54 2.41 -5.89
C PHE A 151 -1.23 0.93 -5.61
N GLY A 152 -2.02 0.27 -4.76
CA GLY A 152 -1.79 -1.14 -4.46
C GLY A 152 -2.83 -1.73 -3.51
N LYS A 153 -2.68 -3.04 -3.25
CA LYS A 153 -3.56 -3.79 -2.34
C LYS A 153 -2.78 -4.88 -1.60
N VAL A 154 -3.09 -5.10 -0.33
CA VAL A 154 -2.67 -6.27 0.42
C VAL A 154 -3.36 -7.50 -0.16
N ILE A 155 -2.56 -8.46 -0.62
CA ILE A 155 -3.05 -9.73 -1.19
C ILE A 155 -2.84 -10.92 -0.25
N GLN A 156 -2.00 -10.76 0.80
CA GLN A 156 -1.78 -11.76 1.86
C GLN A 156 -1.26 -11.08 3.12
N GLY A 157 -1.62 -11.55 4.31
CA GLY A 157 -1.10 -11.06 5.59
C GLY A 157 -1.84 -9.86 6.16
N MET A 158 -3.10 -9.61 5.74
CA MET A 158 -3.91 -8.49 6.28
C MET A 158 -4.10 -8.59 7.80
N GLU A 159 -4.11 -9.81 8.36
CA GLU A 159 -4.16 -10.06 9.80
C GLU A 159 -2.97 -9.49 10.57
N HIS A 160 -1.84 -9.26 9.91
CA HIS A 160 -0.66 -8.58 10.49
C HIS A 160 -0.86 -7.07 10.52
N VAL A 161 -1.49 -6.52 9.47
CA VAL A 161 -1.87 -5.09 9.39
C VAL A 161 -2.93 -4.77 10.45
N ASP A 162 -3.93 -5.63 10.62
CA ASP A 162 -4.99 -5.47 11.63
C ASP A 162 -4.43 -5.39 13.07
N LYS A 163 -3.26 -5.98 13.34
CA LYS A 163 -2.57 -5.98 14.64
C LYS A 163 -1.72 -4.73 14.90
N ILE A 164 -1.54 -3.84 13.92
CA ILE A 164 -0.83 -2.58 14.12
C ILE A 164 -1.50 -1.80 15.24
N LYS A 165 -0.68 -1.31 16.19
CA LYS A 165 -1.13 -0.57 17.37
C LYS A 165 -1.98 0.63 16.96
N LYS A 166 -3.20 0.69 17.47
CA LYS A 166 -4.14 1.80 17.24
C LYS A 166 -3.73 3.02 18.05
N GLY A 167 -3.97 4.19 17.48
CA GLY A 167 -3.74 5.48 18.12
C GLY A 167 -4.92 5.96 18.94
N ASP A 168 -4.75 7.10 19.57
CA ASP A 168 -5.79 7.77 20.34
C ASP A 168 -6.85 8.38 19.41
N SER A 169 -8.08 7.88 19.50
CA SER A 169 -9.22 8.38 18.70
C SER A 169 -9.54 9.86 18.96
N ASN A 170 -9.26 10.35 20.18
CA ASN A 170 -9.47 11.75 20.55
C ASN A 170 -8.35 12.68 20.02
N ASN A 171 -7.23 12.10 19.59
CA ASN A 171 -6.08 12.81 19.04
C ASN A 171 -5.80 12.37 17.60
N ASN A 172 -6.84 12.32 16.76
CA ASN A 172 -6.73 12.00 15.33
C ASN A 172 -5.92 10.72 15.03
N GLY A 173 -5.96 9.73 15.92
CA GLY A 173 -5.26 8.47 15.74
C GLY A 173 -3.74 8.53 15.98
N ALA A 174 -3.23 9.56 16.63
CA ALA A 174 -1.82 9.66 16.99
C ALA A 174 -1.40 8.48 17.88
N VAL A 175 -0.29 7.83 17.54
CA VAL A 175 0.18 6.63 18.21
C VAL A 175 1.35 6.95 19.13
N THR A 176 1.20 6.66 20.42
CA THR A 176 2.31 6.66 21.37
C THR A 176 3.00 5.29 21.34
N ASP A 177 4.34 5.25 21.26
CA ASP A 177 5.12 4.01 21.11
C ASP A 177 4.60 3.16 19.93
N PRO A 178 4.71 3.68 18.69
CA PRO A 178 4.14 3.08 17.51
C PRO A 178 4.90 1.83 17.03
N ASP A 179 4.17 0.93 16.38
CA ASP A 179 4.77 -0.10 15.54
C ASP A 179 5.50 0.53 14.35
N LYS A 180 6.48 -0.21 13.81
CA LYS A 180 7.30 0.25 12.70
C LYS A 180 7.44 -0.80 11.61
N ILE A 181 7.77 -0.34 10.44
CA ILE A 181 8.21 -1.17 9.33
C ILE A 181 9.58 -1.76 9.66
N ILE A 182 9.74 -3.08 9.62
CA ILE A 182 11.04 -3.74 9.76
C ILE A 182 11.80 -3.65 8.44
N SER A 183 11.13 -3.98 7.33
CA SER A 183 11.63 -3.76 5.97
C SER A 183 10.47 -3.72 4.98
N PHE A 184 10.69 -3.06 3.84
CA PHE A 184 9.75 -3.03 2.73
C PHE A 184 10.54 -3.17 1.43
N LYS A 185 10.36 -4.28 0.69
CA LYS A 185 11.20 -4.64 -0.46
C LYS A 185 10.38 -5.32 -1.56
N SER A 186 10.85 -5.23 -2.79
CA SER A 186 10.37 -6.06 -3.89
C SER A 186 10.64 -7.56 -3.61
N LEU A 187 9.73 -8.43 -4.09
CA LEU A 187 9.82 -9.88 -3.92
C LEU A 187 10.91 -10.48 -4.81
#